data_4246544638ffdb348063aa9bc60566a5
#
_entry.id   4246544638ffdb348063aa9bc60566a5
#
_cell.length_a   1.000
_cell.length_b   1.000
_cell.length_c   1.000
_cell.angle_alpha   90.00
_cell.angle_beta   90.00
_cell.angle_gamma   90.00
#
_symmetry.space_group_name_H-M   'P 1'
#
loop_
_entity.id
_entity.type
_entity.pdbx_description
1 polymer ?
#
loop_
_entity_poly.entity_id
_entity_poly.type
_entity_poly.pdbx_seq_one_letter_code
_entity_poly.pdbx_strand_id
1 'polypeptide(L)'
;MKKTLVALAVAAVAASANATTVYNQNGTKVDVGGRIDVMLGKFGDXXRTDLRNNSSRVEFKAEHEVQNGLKAIGAVRFGLGDAEKEDTSFNDIKLSKLWLGLKHNDIGKVTFGKQNTTADDVQLNDHTYIFGGNNNLVTSGDKVVSFRTADIQLAEGQTLGFGADYGFGEAHKKDIQGKDSDKKHVKLKNTYGLSAFYTGNFGDVKVNANAGYTVRNENTKVGAIASKTDNQQQAWRLATQVEFGPASFGIEYGQTVYQSKVQHEFQGSARFVEVGAKYAVLPDVLNVYTQWQRNSLRSASGTEAKKFEQPFALSYVKVADLNLKEHEKAVQNVFIVGADYAFNKNLLAYAEFANSRVKAATKDKNVRESFYAAGLRVYF
;
A
#
# COMPACT_ATOMS: atom_id res chain seq x y z
N MET A 1 -24.91 -0.72 17.98
CA MET A 1 -23.55 -0.30 17.89
C MET A 1 -22.57 -1.38 17.59
N LYS A 2 -22.65 -2.47 18.32
CA LYS A 2 -21.78 -3.59 18.00
C LYS A 2 -21.95 -4.07 16.56
N LYS A 3 -23.17 -4.02 16.05
CA LYS A 3 -23.44 -4.43 14.68
C LYS A 3 -22.77 -3.53 13.66
N THR A 4 -22.63 -2.25 13.98
CA THR A 4 -22.07 -1.30 13.04
C THR A 4 -20.55 -1.42 12.97
N LEU A 5 -19.91 -1.66 14.11
CA LEU A 5 -18.47 -1.91 14.09
C LEU A 5 -18.15 -3.16 13.29
N VAL A 6 -19.03 -4.16 13.40
CA VAL A 6 -18.88 -5.37 12.61
C VAL A 6 -18.97 -5.05 11.12
N ALA A 7 -19.91 -4.19 10.74
CA ALA A 7 -20.11 -3.84 9.34
C ALA A 7 -18.88 -3.12 8.77
N LEU A 8 -18.26 -2.24 9.55
CA LEU A 8 -17.07 -1.56 9.08
C LEU A 8 -15.90 -2.51 8.93
N ALA A 9 -15.84 -3.55 9.74
CA ALA A 9 -14.75 -4.51 9.69
C ALA A 9 -14.97 -5.59 8.63
N VAL A 10 -16.20 -5.82 8.22
CA VAL A 10 -16.52 -6.93 7.33
C VAL A 10 -15.76 -6.84 6.01
N ALA A 11 -15.65 -5.65 5.46
CA ALA A 11 -14.94 -5.52 4.19
C ALA A 11 -13.47 -5.93 4.31
N ALA A 12 -12.84 -5.62 5.44
CA ALA A 12 -11.45 -5.99 5.65
C ALA A 12 -11.29 -7.48 5.95
N VAL A 13 -12.27 -8.06 6.63
CA VAL A 13 -12.20 -9.45 7.05
C VAL A 13 -12.72 -10.40 5.97
N ALA A 14 -13.54 -9.88 5.06
CA ALA A 14 -14.22 -10.75 4.08
C ALA A 14 -13.25 -11.65 3.32
N ALA A 15 -12.11 -11.11 2.93
CA ALA A 15 -11.14 -11.91 2.16
C ALA A 15 -10.63 -13.10 2.96
N SER A 16 -10.33 -12.91 4.25
CA SER A 16 -9.84 -14.02 5.04
C SER A 16 -10.99 -14.90 5.55
N ALA A 17 -12.17 -14.32 5.74
CA ALA A 17 -13.31 -15.09 6.19
C ALA A 17 -13.78 -16.09 5.15
N ASN A 18 -13.47 -15.86 3.87
CA ASN A 18 -13.87 -16.77 2.81
C ASN A 18 -12.83 -17.82 2.49
N ALA A 19 -11.63 -17.74 3.09
CA ALA A 19 -10.61 -18.75 2.86
C ALA A 19 -11.10 -20.10 3.38
N THR A 20 -10.72 -21.16 2.68
CA THR A 20 -11.13 -22.51 3.01
C THR A 20 -9.93 -23.30 3.54
N THR A 21 -10.11 -23.99 4.63
CA THR A 21 -9.07 -24.88 5.15
C THR A 21 -9.06 -26.14 4.29
N VAL A 22 -7.94 -26.41 3.63
CA VAL A 22 -7.83 -27.55 2.75
C VAL A 22 -7.01 -28.67 3.37
N TYR A 23 -6.34 -28.41 4.48
CA TYR A 23 -5.57 -29.41 5.19
C TYR A 23 -5.50 -29.02 6.66
N ASN A 24 -5.71 -29.96 7.55
CA ASN A 24 -5.64 -29.67 8.98
C ASN A 24 -5.37 -30.98 9.74
N GLN A 25 -4.10 -31.35 9.82
CA GLN A 25 -3.69 -32.60 10.49
C GLN A 25 -2.32 -32.42 11.10
N ASN A 26 -2.10 -33.10 12.20
CA ASN A 26 -0.78 -33.19 12.81
C ASN A 26 -0.13 -31.87 13.12
N GLY A 27 -0.94 -30.91 13.56
CA GLY A 27 -0.46 -29.59 13.92
C GLY A 27 -0.26 -28.65 12.76
N THR A 28 -0.52 -29.11 11.54
CA THR A 28 -0.37 -28.27 10.34
C THR A 28 -1.74 -27.92 9.78
N LYS A 29 -1.93 -26.66 9.45
CA LYS A 29 -3.16 -26.17 8.84
C LYS A 29 -2.80 -25.39 7.60
N VAL A 30 -3.51 -25.64 6.50
CA VAL A 30 -3.32 -24.91 5.25
C VAL A 30 -4.66 -24.36 4.79
N ASP A 31 -4.69 -23.04 4.53
CA ASP A 31 -5.86 -22.37 4.02
C ASP A 31 -5.60 -21.86 2.61
N VAL A 32 -6.64 -21.86 1.79
CA VAL A 32 -6.59 -21.30 0.44
C VAL A 32 -7.68 -20.24 0.34
N GLY A 33 -7.34 -19.09 -0.21
CA GLY A 33 -8.32 -18.05 -0.43
C GLY A 33 -7.91 -17.18 -1.59
N GLY A 34 -8.80 -16.29 -1.99
CA GLY A 34 -8.47 -15.41 -3.08
C GLY A 34 -9.67 -14.60 -3.52
N ARG A 35 -9.46 -13.96 -4.66
CA ARG A 35 -10.54 -13.18 -5.26
C ARG A 35 -10.34 -13.08 -6.76
N ILE A 36 -11.45 -12.90 -7.45
CA ILE A 36 -11.44 -12.53 -8.86
C ILE A 36 -12.22 -11.23 -8.96
N ASP A 37 -11.63 -10.23 -9.58
CA ASP A 37 -12.19 -8.89 -9.61
C ASP A 37 -12.02 -8.32 -11.02
N VAL A 38 -13.13 -7.95 -11.65
CA VAL A 38 -13.11 -7.40 -13.00
C VAL A 38 -13.87 -6.07 -12.97
N MET A 39 -13.32 -5.07 -13.61
CA MET A 39 -13.92 -3.73 -13.61
C MET A 39 -14.01 -3.19 -15.02
N LEU A 40 -15.00 -2.34 -15.24
CA LEU A 40 -15.26 -1.68 -16.51
C LEU A 40 -15.33 -0.20 -16.26
N GLY A 41 -14.62 0.59 -17.04
CA GLY A 41 -14.67 2.02 -16.81
C GLY A 41 -13.82 2.82 -17.77
N LYS A 42 -13.63 4.08 -17.41
CA LYS A 42 -12.81 5.00 -18.14
C LYS A 42 -11.73 5.51 -17.18
N PHE A 43 -10.49 5.24 -17.54
CA PHE A 43 -9.37 5.45 -16.63
C PHE A 43 -8.51 6.62 -17.06
N GLY A 44 -9.15 7.75 -17.24
CA GLY A 44 -8.53 8.99 -17.65
C GLY A 44 -9.22 9.59 -18.86
N ASP A 45 -9.06 10.85 -19.08
CA ASP A 45 -9.80 11.57 -20.11
C ASP A 45 -9.47 11.09 -21.53
N UNK A 46 -8.37 10.88 -21.71
CA UNK A 46 -7.98 10.52 -23.02
C UNK A 46 -8.16 9.08 -23.34
N UNK A 47 -8.69 8.41 -22.32
CA UNK A 47 -8.85 7.02 -22.41
C UNK A 47 -10.16 6.65 -22.98
N ARG A 48 -10.16 5.40 -23.42
CA ARG A 48 -11.41 4.82 -23.90
C ARG A 48 -11.96 3.91 -22.82
N THR A 49 -13.21 3.53 -22.92
CA THR A 49 -13.80 2.53 -22.03
C THR A 49 -12.98 1.25 -22.10
N ASP A 50 -12.66 0.69 -20.95
CA ASP A 50 -11.74 -0.43 -20.86
C ASP A 50 -12.25 -1.45 -19.85
N LEU A 51 -11.92 -2.70 -20.10
CA LEU A 51 -12.22 -3.80 -19.18
C LEU A 51 -10.92 -4.22 -18.55
N ARG A 52 -10.85 -4.26 -17.22
CA ARG A 52 -9.61 -4.51 -16.51
C ARG A 52 -9.78 -5.54 -15.41
N ASN A 53 -8.70 -6.22 -15.14
CA ASN A 53 -8.54 -7.07 -13.97
C ASN A 53 -8.09 -6.20 -12.82
N ASN A 54 -8.73 -6.31 -11.67
CA ASN A 54 -8.38 -5.48 -10.52
C ASN A 54 -7.75 -6.34 -9.42
N SER A 55 -6.50 -6.73 -9.66
CA SER A 55 -5.68 -7.45 -8.68
C SER A 55 -6.31 -8.75 -8.21
N SER A 56 -6.79 -9.54 -9.16
CA SER A 56 -7.23 -10.90 -8.86
C SER A 56 -6.04 -11.72 -8.34
N ARG A 57 -6.29 -12.66 -7.44
CA ARG A 57 -5.20 -13.38 -6.79
C ARG A 57 -5.68 -14.67 -6.13
N VAL A 58 -4.72 -15.56 -5.86
CA VAL A 58 -4.97 -16.73 -5.02
C VAL A 58 -3.82 -16.82 -4.02
N GLU A 59 -4.13 -17.19 -2.79
CA GLU A 59 -3.14 -17.25 -1.72
C GLU A 59 -3.31 -18.52 -0.91
N PHE A 60 -2.16 -19.12 -0.58
CA PHE A 60 -2.10 -20.25 0.32
C PHE A 60 -1.37 -19.81 1.58
N LYS A 61 -1.95 -20.08 2.73
CA LYS A 61 -1.32 -19.79 4.02
C LYS A 61 -1.22 -21.07 4.81
N ALA A 62 -0.08 -21.26 5.46
CA ALA A 62 0.15 -22.45 6.25
C ALA A 62 0.62 -22.06 7.64
N GLU A 63 0.25 -22.85 8.62
CA GLU A 63 0.81 -22.72 9.94
C GLU A 63 1.03 -24.10 10.53
N HIS A 64 2.04 -24.21 11.38
CA HIS A 64 2.40 -25.45 12.01
C HIS A 64 2.75 -25.19 13.46
N GLU A 65 2.11 -25.90 14.37
CA GLU A 65 2.36 -25.78 15.78
C GLU A 65 3.75 -26.35 16.09
N VAL A 66 4.63 -25.53 16.66
CA VAL A 66 5.96 -25.99 17.01
C VAL A 66 5.98 -26.43 18.48
N GLN A 67 5.46 -25.58 19.34
CA GLN A 67 5.28 -25.91 20.75
C GLN A 67 4.31 -24.89 21.32
N ASN A 68 4.03 -24.97 22.60
CA ASN A 68 3.00 -24.11 23.19
C ASN A 68 3.21 -22.66 22.84
N GLY A 69 2.24 -22.09 22.15
CA GLY A 69 2.25 -20.70 21.83
C GLY A 69 3.14 -20.29 20.66
N LEU A 70 3.91 -21.22 20.12
CA LEU A 70 4.84 -20.90 19.03
C LEU A 70 4.43 -21.68 17.77
N LYS A 71 4.31 -20.96 16.66
CA LYS A 71 3.95 -21.55 15.38
C LYS A 71 4.94 -21.13 14.31
N ALA A 72 5.19 -22.02 13.36
CA ALA A 72 5.81 -21.64 12.10
C ALA A 72 4.68 -21.23 11.16
N ILE A 73 4.89 -20.18 10.39
CA ILE A 73 3.87 -19.66 9.49
C ILE A 73 4.49 -19.38 8.13
N GLY A 74 3.67 -19.40 7.09
CA GLY A 74 4.17 -19.07 5.77
C GLY A 74 3.04 -18.82 4.82
N ALA A 75 3.37 -18.21 3.68
CA ALA A 75 2.36 -17.92 2.68
C ALA A 75 2.98 -17.84 1.30
N VAL A 76 2.18 -18.18 0.30
CA VAL A 76 2.51 -17.89 -1.08
C VAL A 76 1.26 -17.28 -1.72
N ARG A 77 1.45 -16.17 -2.44
CA ARG A 77 0.35 -15.54 -3.15
C ARG A 77 0.72 -15.38 -4.61
N PHE A 78 -0.19 -15.78 -5.49
CA PHE A 78 -0.05 -15.56 -6.91
C PHE A 78 -1.01 -14.47 -7.35
N GLY A 79 -0.49 -13.45 -8.00
CA GLY A 79 -1.32 -12.45 -8.67
C GLY A 79 -1.73 -13.01 -10.02
N LEU A 80 -3.00 -12.85 -10.36
CA LEU A 80 -3.55 -13.35 -11.61
C LEU A 80 -3.67 -12.16 -12.54
N GLY A 81 -2.69 -11.98 -13.41
CA GLY A 81 -2.60 -10.86 -14.31
C GLY A 81 -1.18 -10.34 -14.40
N ASP A 82 -0.91 -9.57 -15.43
CA ASP A 82 0.41 -9.02 -15.70
C ASP A 82 0.70 -7.85 -14.76
N ALA A 83 1.62 -8.05 -13.87
CA ALA A 83 1.94 -7.02 -12.88
C ALA A 83 2.61 -5.81 -13.47
N GLU A 84 3.27 -5.97 -14.59
CA GLU A 84 3.89 -4.81 -15.22
C GLU A 84 2.85 -3.84 -15.75
N LYS A 85 1.63 -4.33 -15.92
CA LYS A 85 0.52 -3.47 -16.32
C LYS A 85 -0.38 -3.20 -15.13
N GLU A 86 0.21 -3.19 -13.96
CA GLU A 86 -0.48 -2.85 -12.74
C GLU A 86 -1.69 -3.74 -12.46
N ASP A 87 -1.51 -5.03 -12.75
CA ASP A 87 -2.54 -6.02 -12.49
C ASP A 87 -3.85 -5.76 -13.24
N THR A 88 -3.79 -5.01 -14.32
CA THR A 88 -5.02 -4.71 -15.05
C THR A 88 -5.26 -5.64 -16.23
N SER A 89 -4.29 -6.48 -16.59
CA SER A 89 -4.48 -7.39 -17.71
C SER A 89 -5.04 -8.72 -17.22
N PHE A 90 -5.40 -9.56 -18.18
CA PHE A 90 -5.91 -10.91 -17.89
C PHE A 90 -4.88 -11.98 -18.26
N ASN A 91 -3.64 -11.56 -18.47
CA ASN A 91 -2.57 -12.45 -18.90
C ASN A 91 -1.61 -12.75 -17.75
N ASP A 92 -1.03 -13.93 -17.81
CA ASP A 92 0.07 -14.31 -16.94
C ASP A 92 -0.28 -14.46 -15.46
N ILE A 93 0.59 -15.06 -14.76
CA ILE A 93 0.51 -15.26 -13.32
C ILE A 93 1.83 -14.77 -12.76
N LYS A 94 1.77 -14.06 -11.65
CA LYS A 94 2.97 -13.52 -11.03
C LYS A 94 3.01 -13.91 -9.56
N LEU A 95 4.19 -14.32 -9.09
CA LEU A 95 4.40 -14.55 -7.67
C LEU A 95 4.42 -13.18 -6.97
N SER A 96 3.47 -12.94 -6.10
CA SER A 96 3.39 -11.65 -5.43
C SER A 96 3.82 -11.69 -3.97
N LYS A 97 3.75 -12.83 -3.33
CA LYS A 97 4.27 -12.98 -1.96
C LYS A 97 4.82 -14.38 -1.78
N LEU A 98 5.90 -14.47 -1.02
CA LEU A 98 6.47 -15.75 -0.62
C LEU A 98 7.32 -15.50 0.61
N TRP A 99 6.87 -15.99 1.77
CA TRP A 99 7.58 -15.74 3.02
C TRP A 99 7.32 -16.85 4.04
N LEU A 100 8.23 -16.93 5.00
CA LEU A 100 8.20 -17.89 6.09
C LEU A 100 8.49 -17.15 7.38
N GLY A 101 7.91 -17.58 8.48
CA GLY A 101 8.19 -16.90 9.74
C GLY A 101 7.81 -17.72 10.95
N LEU A 102 7.93 -17.07 12.10
CA LEU A 102 7.56 -17.62 13.38
C LEU A 102 6.63 -16.63 14.09
N LYS A 103 5.68 -17.17 14.80
CA LYS A 103 4.72 -16.36 15.53
C LYS A 103 4.54 -16.91 16.93
N HIS A 104 4.61 -16.03 17.93
CA HIS A 104 4.34 -16.38 19.31
C HIS A 104 3.24 -15.47 19.82
N ASN A 105 2.25 -16.04 20.47
CA ASN A 105 1.07 -15.27 20.89
C ASN A 105 1.40 -14.10 21.80
N ASP A 106 2.41 -14.21 22.63
CA ASP A 106 2.73 -13.18 23.60
C ASP A 106 3.80 -12.21 23.13
N ILE A 107 4.52 -12.55 22.09
CA ILE A 107 5.66 -11.75 21.65
C ILE A 107 5.38 -11.03 20.34
N GLY A 108 4.86 -11.75 19.37
CA GLY A 108 4.63 -11.20 18.04
C GLY A 108 5.11 -12.15 16.97
N LYS A 109 5.40 -11.61 15.80
CA LYS A 109 5.83 -12.46 14.70
C LYS A 109 7.02 -11.84 13.98
N VAL A 110 7.87 -12.70 13.45
CA VAL A 110 8.96 -12.31 12.57
C VAL A 110 8.83 -13.12 11.29
N THR A 111 8.92 -12.44 10.16
CA THR A 111 8.72 -13.06 8.86
C THR A 111 9.85 -12.68 7.92
N PHE A 112 10.13 -13.56 6.95
CA PHE A 112 11.28 -13.45 6.06
C PHE A 112 10.84 -13.74 4.63
N GLY A 113 11.04 -12.83 3.72
CA GLY A 113 10.79 -13.09 2.31
C GLY A 113 10.12 -11.94 1.60
N LYS A 114 9.46 -12.26 0.50
CA LYS A 114 8.75 -11.29 -0.32
C LYS A 114 7.40 -11.04 0.33
N GLN A 115 7.17 -9.80 0.77
CA GLN A 115 6.02 -9.52 1.61
C GLN A 115 5.81 -8.03 1.77
N ASN A 116 4.69 -7.68 2.36
CA ASN A 116 4.48 -6.31 2.81
C ASN A 116 5.29 -6.06 4.07
N THR A 117 5.66 -4.81 4.29
CA THR A 117 6.26 -4.38 5.56
C THR A 117 5.14 -3.98 6.51
N THR A 118 5.49 -3.75 7.77
CA THR A 118 4.50 -3.27 8.73
C THR A 118 4.00 -1.88 8.37
N ALA A 119 4.78 -1.11 7.61
CA ALA A 119 4.36 0.23 7.20
C ALA A 119 3.12 0.21 6.29
N ASP A 120 2.86 -0.92 5.64
CA ASP A 120 1.65 -1.04 4.82
C ASP A 120 0.39 -0.87 5.66
N ASP A 121 0.45 -1.20 6.94
CA ASP A 121 -0.71 -1.12 7.81
C ASP A 121 -0.89 0.24 8.49
N VAL A 122 0.00 1.17 8.22
CA VAL A 122 -0.11 2.50 8.84
C VAL A 122 -1.29 3.27 8.28
N GLN A 123 -1.53 3.18 6.98
CA GLN A 123 -2.63 3.88 6.33
C GLN A 123 -3.97 3.31 6.82
N LEU A 124 -4.90 4.19 7.20
CA LEU A 124 -6.16 3.79 7.81
C LEU A 124 -7.40 4.17 7.00
N ASN A 125 -7.32 5.21 6.21
CA ASN A 125 -8.53 5.85 5.69
C ASN A 125 -8.77 5.69 4.20
N ASP A 126 -8.15 4.68 3.61
CA ASP A 126 -8.40 4.39 2.21
C ASP A 126 -9.44 3.28 2.14
N HIS A 127 -10.64 3.64 1.72
CA HIS A 127 -11.75 2.70 1.62
C HIS A 127 -12.02 2.31 0.17
N THR A 128 -11.15 2.70 -0.75
CA THR A 128 -11.41 2.54 -2.18
C THR A 128 -11.02 1.16 -2.66
N TYR A 129 -11.57 0.80 -3.81
CA TYR A 129 -11.23 -0.45 -4.50
C TYR A 129 -10.32 -0.19 -5.69
N ILE A 130 -10.34 1.03 -6.24
CA ILE A 130 -9.64 1.33 -7.48
C ILE A 130 -8.70 2.52 -7.36
N PHE A 131 -9.22 3.68 -7.00
CA PHE A 131 -8.53 4.93 -7.27
C PHE A 131 -7.73 5.51 -6.11
N GLY A 132 -7.77 4.88 -4.96
CA GLY A 132 -6.99 5.34 -3.81
C GLY A 132 -5.71 4.55 -3.63
N GLY A 133 -5.29 4.40 -2.40
CA GLY A 133 -4.18 3.52 -2.05
C GLY A 133 -2.80 4.14 -2.08
N ASN A 134 -2.70 5.44 -1.99
CA ASN A 134 -1.42 6.12 -2.07
C ASN A 134 -0.76 6.19 -0.69
N ASN A 135 0.06 5.22 -0.36
CA ASN A 135 0.82 5.20 0.89
C ASN A 135 2.27 5.57 0.56
N ASN A 136 2.77 6.65 1.18
CA ASN A 136 4.09 7.15 0.86
C ASN A 136 5.24 6.37 1.50
N LEU A 137 4.94 5.47 2.42
CA LEU A 137 5.97 4.69 3.09
C LEU A 137 6.43 3.54 2.20
N VAL A 138 7.55 2.94 2.55
CA VAL A 138 7.98 1.70 1.90
C VAL A 138 7.11 0.58 2.44
N THR A 139 6.22 0.07 1.61
CA THR A 139 5.17 -0.85 2.08
C THR A 139 5.42 -2.31 1.73
N SER A 140 6.46 -2.61 0.96
CA SER A 140 6.73 -3.99 0.56
C SER A 140 8.16 -4.11 0.07
N GLY A 141 8.60 -5.34 -0.13
CA GLY A 141 9.89 -5.60 -0.74
C GLY A 141 10.04 -7.07 -1.08
N ASP A 142 11.08 -7.36 -1.85
CA ASP A 142 11.33 -8.73 -2.29
C ASP A 142 12.10 -9.57 -1.28
N LYS A 143 12.87 -8.93 -0.41
CA LYS A 143 13.70 -9.64 0.56
C LYS A 143 13.64 -8.90 1.88
N VAL A 144 12.57 -9.12 2.63
CA VAL A 144 12.26 -8.34 3.82
C VAL A 144 12.30 -9.22 5.06
N VAL A 145 12.89 -8.68 6.13
CA VAL A 145 12.69 -9.20 7.47
C VAL A 145 11.74 -8.25 8.16
N SER A 146 10.62 -8.76 8.66
CA SER A 146 9.58 -7.94 9.24
C SER A 146 9.25 -8.46 10.63
N PHE A 147 9.17 -7.56 11.60
CA PHE A 147 8.76 -7.92 12.96
C PHE A 147 7.58 -7.07 13.38
N ARG A 148 6.58 -7.71 13.96
CA ARG A 148 5.42 -7.01 14.51
C ARG A 148 5.16 -7.56 15.90
N THR A 149 5.11 -6.69 16.90
CA THR A 149 4.85 -7.12 18.27
C THR A 149 3.41 -7.63 18.41
N ALA A 150 3.20 -8.50 19.38
CA ALA A 150 1.85 -8.75 19.87
C ALA A 150 1.31 -7.46 20.47
N ASP A 151 -0.01 -7.36 20.58
CA ASP A 151 -0.61 -6.17 21.18
C ASP A 151 -0.18 -6.02 22.62
N ILE A 152 0.18 -4.82 23.00
CA ILE A 152 0.57 -4.47 24.35
C ILE A 152 -0.60 -3.75 24.99
N GLN A 153 -1.13 -4.28 26.07
CA GLN A 153 -2.28 -3.68 26.73
C GLN A 153 -1.79 -2.46 27.54
N LEU A 154 -2.25 -1.27 27.16
CA LEU A 154 -1.90 -0.06 27.88
C LEU A 154 -2.84 0.21 29.03
N ALA A 155 -4.13 0.01 28.78
CA ALA A 155 -5.20 0.23 29.73
C ALA A 155 -6.39 -0.54 29.20
N GLU A 156 -7.47 -0.55 29.95
CA GLU A 156 -8.68 -1.24 29.51
C GLU A 156 -9.13 -0.66 28.17
N GLY A 157 -9.29 -1.51 27.17
CA GLY A 157 -9.72 -1.07 25.86
C GLY A 157 -8.66 -0.40 25.02
N GLN A 158 -7.40 -0.35 25.48
CA GLN A 158 -6.37 0.35 24.75
C GLN A 158 -5.17 -0.56 24.50
N THR A 159 -4.74 -0.63 23.26
CA THR A 159 -3.58 -1.44 22.89
C THR A 159 -2.60 -0.64 22.07
N LEU A 160 -1.35 -1.05 22.13
CA LEU A 160 -0.27 -0.46 21.36
C LEU A 160 0.56 -1.59 20.75
N GLY A 161 0.98 -1.43 19.53
CA GLY A 161 1.86 -2.38 18.87
C GLY A 161 2.93 -1.65 18.11
N PHE A 162 4.01 -2.35 17.78
CA PHE A 162 5.14 -1.78 17.05
C PHE A 162 5.54 -2.71 15.91
N GLY A 163 6.15 -2.14 14.90
CA GLY A 163 6.72 -2.90 13.81
C GLY A 163 8.10 -2.38 13.46
N ALA A 164 8.93 -3.27 12.93
CA ALA A 164 10.24 -2.91 12.43
C ALA A 164 10.52 -3.78 11.21
N ASP A 165 11.10 -3.19 10.19
CA ASP A 165 11.31 -3.89 8.92
C ASP A 165 12.67 -3.55 8.36
N TYR A 166 13.29 -4.52 7.69
CA TYR A 166 14.52 -4.30 6.95
C TYR A 166 14.42 -5.02 5.62
N GLY A 167 14.67 -4.31 4.54
CA GLY A 167 14.67 -4.88 3.20
C GLY A 167 16.08 -4.92 2.65
N PHE A 168 16.48 -6.09 2.17
CA PHE A 168 17.77 -6.26 1.55
C PHE A 168 17.69 -5.86 0.10
N GLY A 169 18.75 -5.30 -0.41
CA GLY A 169 18.83 -4.97 -1.81
C GLY A 169 19.60 -6.02 -2.57
N GLU A 170 20.17 -5.61 -3.69
CA GLU A 170 20.91 -6.52 -4.54
C GLU A 170 22.27 -6.80 -3.93
N ALA A 171 22.59 -8.06 -3.76
CA ALA A 171 23.74 -8.46 -3.00
C ALA A 171 25.03 -8.46 -3.78
N HIS A 172 24.98 -8.65 -5.10
CA HIS A 172 26.20 -8.67 -5.87
C HIS A 172 25.98 -8.17 -7.27
N LYS A 173 27.10 -8.03 -8.00
CA LYS A 173 27.00 -7.38 -9.19
C LYS A 173 27.33 -8.12 -10.38
N LYS A 174 27.89 -9.23 -10.29
CA LYS A 174 28.31 -10.00 -11.44
C LYS A 174 27.42 -11.21 -11.62
N ASP A 175 27.16 -11.54 -12.86
CA ASP A 175 26.37 -12.73 -13.13
C ASP A 175 27.23 -13.97 -12.92
N ILE A 176 26.64 -15.12 -13.19
CA ILE A 176 27.31 -16.38 -12.91
C ILE A 176 28.53 -16.60 -13.78
N GLN A 177 28.62 -15.91 -14.90
CA GLN A 177 29.80 -15.99 -15.76
C GLN A 177 30.84 -14.93 -15.41
N GLY A 178 30.60 -14.16 -14.37
CA GLY A 178 31.54 -13.14 -13.94
C GLY A 178 31.40 -11.80 -14.65
N LYS A 179 30.36 -11.63 -15.46
CA LYS A 179 30.19 -10.37 -16.16
C LYS A 179 29.32 -9.45 -15.35
N ASP A 180 29.56 -8.16 -15.45
CA ASP A 180 28.73 -7.17 -14.80
C ASP A 180 27.38 -7.20 -15.45
N SER A 181 26.39 -7.36 -14.66
CA SER A 181 25.06 -7.45 -15.21
C SER A 181 24.55 -6.10 -15.60
N ASP A 182 25.46 -5.02 -15.65
CA ASP A 182 24.94 -3.97 -15.63
C ASP A 182 25.10 -3.02 -16.42
N LYS A 183 24.40 -2.36 -16.55
CA LYS A 183 24.32 -1.26 -17.24
C LYS A 183 23.99 -0.24 -16.29
N LYS A 184 24.02 0.98 -16.54
CA LYS A 184 23.72 1.96 -15.60
C LYS A 184 22.34 1.96 -15.20
N HIS A 185 21.94 1.50 -14.12
CA HIS A 185 20.61 1.65 -13.60
C HIS A 185 20.66 1.69 -12.08
N VAL A 186 19.59 2.15 -11.50
CA VAL A 186 19.50 2.29 -10.06
C VAL A 186 19.30 0.92 -9.44
N LYS A 187 20.06 0.64 -8.40
CA LYS A 187 19.91 -0.61 -7.67
C LYS A 187 19.57 -0.34 -6.23
N LEU A 188 18.65 -1.11 -5.72
CA LEU A 188 18.26 -1.01 -4.32
C LEU A 188 19.42 -1.44 -3.44
N LYS A 189 19.77 -0.62 -2.46
CA LYS A 189 20.75 -0.98 -1.45
C LYS A 189 20.05 -1.60 -0.26
N ASN A 190 19.12 -0.90 0.33
CA ASN A 190 18.30 -1.43 1.41
C ASN A 190 17.11 -0.53 1.65
N THR A 191 16.17 -1.04 2.45
CA THR A 191 15.12 -0.23 3.02
C THR A 191 15.05 -0.57 4.50
N TYR A 192 14.49 0.34 5.30
CA TYR A 192 14.20 0.01 6.70
C TYR A 192 13.11 0.93 7.22
N GLY A 193 12.46 0.53 8.28
CA GLY A 193 11.41 1.35 8.84
C GLY A 193 10.95 0.89 10.20
N LEU A 194 10.20 1.78 10.83
CA LEU A 194 9.57 1.54 12.11
C LEU A 194 8.13 1.99 12.03
N SER A 195 7.25 1.29 12.74
CA SER A 195 5.83 1.62 12.76
C SER A 195 5.29 1.47 14.18
N ALA A 196 4.21 2.19 14.46
CA ALA A 196 3.52 2.09 15.74
C ALA A 196 2.02 2.13 15.48
N PHE A 197 1.27 1.36 16.26
CA PHE A 197 -0.16 1.17 16.04
C PHE A 197 -0.90 1.26 17.37
N TYR A 198 -1.81 2.21 17.45
CA TYR A 198 -2.62 2.41 18.66
C TYR A 198 -4.08 2.18 18.34
N THR A 199 -4.78 1.45 19.22
CA THR A 199 -6.23 1.32 19.17
C THR A 199 -6.79 1.59 20.55
N GLY A 200 -7.82 2.43 20.62
CA GLY A 200 -8.51 2.71 21.86
C GLY A 200 -10.02 2.56 21.66
N ASN A 201 -10.65 1.82 22.55
CA ASN A 201 -12.09 1.67 22.55
C ASN A 201 -12.65 2.43 23.75
N PHE A 202 -13.46 3.44 23.46
CA PHE A 202 -14.01 4.33 24.48
C PHE A 202 -15.52 4.32 24.37
N GLY A 203 -16.13 3.26 24.92
CA GLY A 203 -17.57 3.10 24.77
C GLY A 203 -17.95 2.85 23.33
N ASP A 204 -18.71 3.78 22.75
CA ASP A 204 -19.20 3.64 21.39
C ASP A 204 -18.21 4.13 20.33
N VAL A 205 -17.08 4.64 20.75
CA VAL A 205 -16.11 5.25 19.85
C VAL A 205 -14.85 4.42 19.83
N LYS A 206 -14.36 4.11 18.64
CA LYS A 206 -13.07 3.45 18.47
C LYS A 206 -12.12 4.44 17.80
N VAL A 207 -10.94 4.58 18.37
CA VAL A 207 -9.92 5.47 17.84
C VAL A 207 -8.72 4.64 17.42
N ASN A 208 -8.24 4.87 16.22
CA ASN A 208 -6.98 4.28 15.76
C ASN A 208 -6.02 5.41 15.48
N ALA A 209 -4.76 5.21 15.83
CA ALA A 209 -3.71 6.18 15.53
C ALA A 209 -2.43 5.43 15.23
N ASN A 210 -1.89 5.64 14.05
CA ASN A 210 -0.71 4.93 13.60
C ASN A 210 0.37 5.91 13.16
N ALA A 211 1.61 5.48 13.25
CA ALA A 211 2.73 6.27 12.75
C ALA A 211 3.72 5.35 12.06
N GLY A 212 4.36 5.85 11.03
CA GLY A 212 5.40 5.09 10.35
C GLY A 212 6.50 5.99 9.83
N TYR A 213 7.70 5.43 9.75
CA TYR A 213 8.86 6.10 9.21
C TYR A 213 9.65 5.06 8.42
N THR A 214 9.98 5.38 7.17
CA THR A 214 10.74 4.45 6.34
C THR A 214 11.83 5.18 5.58
N VAL A 215 12.88 4.44 5.23
CA VAL A 215 13.98 4.94 4.43
C VAL A 215 14.24 3.94 3.30
N ARG A 216 14.48 4.47 2.09
CA ARG A 216 14.88 3.67 0.95
C ARG A 216 16.19 4.22 0.43
N ASN A 217 17.21 3.37 0.33
CA ASN A 217 18.52 3.76 -0.16
C ASN A 217 18.82 3.04 -1.47
N GLU A 218 19.32 3.77 -2.43
CA GLU A 218 19.64 3.23 -3.75
C GLU A 218 21.02 3.65 -4.18
N ASN A 219 21.67 2.78 -4.93
CA ASN A 219 22.95 3.06 -5.57
C ASN A 219 22.71 3.14 -7.06
N THR A 220 23.39 4.07 -7.71
CA THR A 220 23.23 4.22 -9.16
C THR A 220 24.38 3.64 -9.96
N LYS A 221 25.50 3.37 -9.33
CA LYS A 221 26.62 2.79 -10.04
C LYS A 221 26.46 1.31 -10.20
N VAL A 222 26.93 0.82 -11.33
CA VAL A 222 26.83 -0.56 -11.67
C VAL A 222 28.20 -1.06 -12.01
N GLY A 223 28.50 -2.28 -11.68
CA GLY A 223 29.79 -2.85 -12.01
C GLY A 223 30.86 -2.63 -10.97
N ALA A 224 30.64 -1.77 -10.03
CA ALA A 224 31.54 -1.55 -8.91
C ALA A 224 30.82 -1.87 -7.64
N ILE A 225 31.56 -2.23 -6.61
CA ILE A 225 30.95 -2.50 -5.33
C ILE A 225 30.53 -1.17 -4.75
N ALA A 226 29.25 -0.90 -4.83
CA ALA A 226 28.75 0.38 -4.40
C ALA A 226 28.33 0.29 -2.96
N SER A 227 29.13 0.82 -2.08
CA SER A 227 28.74 0.92 -0.69
C SER A 227 28.08 2.24 -0.41
N LYS A 228 28.21 3.19 -1.31
CA LYS A 228 27.60 4.50 -1.10
C LYS A 228 26.15 4.51 -1.45
N THR A 229 25.42 5.36 -0.78
CA THR A 229 24.03 5.63 -1.13
C THR A 229 24.03 6.86 -2.04
N ASP A 230 23.54 6.69 -3.25
CA ASP A 230 23.45 7.80 -4.18
C ASP A 230 22.11 8.49 -4.15
N ASN A 231 21.05 7.74 -3.89
CA ASN A 231 19.69 8.28 -3.77
C ASN A 231 19.08 7.80 -2.46
N GLN A 232 18.37 8.67 -1.81
CA GLN A 232 17.68 8.30 -0.58
C GLN A 232 16.30 8.92 -0.55
N GLN A 233 15.32 8.15 -0.10
CA GLN A 233 14.00 8.65 0.21
C GLN A 233 13.72 8.39 1.67
N GLN A 234 13.31 9.43 2.39
CA GLN A 234 12.89 9.29 3.79
C GLN A 234 11.43 9.69 3.84
N ALA A 235 10.61 8.88 4.45
CA ALA A 235 9.17 9.15 4.47
C ALA A 235 8.61 8.90 5.85
N TRP A 236 7.64 9.72 6.24
CA TRP A 236 6.89 9.48 7.46
C TRP A 236 5.42 9.73 7.21
N ARG A 237 4.58 9.12 8.06
CA ARG A 237 3.14 9.20 7.94
C ARG A 237 2.51 9.07 9.32
N LEU A 238 1.58 9.95 9.61
CA LEU A 238 0.73 9.86 10.80
C LEU A 238 -0.68 9.65 10.31
N ALA A 239 -1.40 8.71 10.92
CA ALA A 239 -2.75 8.39 10.50
C ALA A 239 -3.64 8.30 11.72
N THR A 240 -4.83 8.88 11.63
CA THR A 240 -5.83 8.80 12.69
C THR A 240 -7.15 8.41 12.07
N GLN A 241 -7.97 7.73 12.85
CA GLN A 241 -9.30 7.35 12.39
C GLN A 241 -10.20 7.19 13.61
N VAL A 242 -11.40 7.69 13.49
CA VAL A 242 -12.43 7.53 14.50
C VAL A 242 -13.58 6.77 13.87
N GLU A 243 -14.06 5.73 14.56
CA GLU A 243 -15.22 4.98 14.15
C GLU A 243 -16.31 5.17 15.19
N PHE A 244 -17.50 5.56 14.74
CA PHE A 244 -18.62 5.82 15.61
C PHE A 244 -19.88 5.35 14.91
N GLY A 245 -20.50 4.29 15.45
CA GLY A 245 -21.67 3.72 14.80
C GLY A 245 -21.37 3.32 13.36
N PRO A 246 -22.20 3.75 12.40
CA PRO A 246 -22.00 3.37 11.00
C PRO A 246 -20.92 4.19 10.30
N ALA A 247 -20.34 5.15 10.99
CA ALA A 247 -19.46 6.11 10.37
C ALA A 247 -18.00 5.90 10.74
N SER A 248 -17.12 6.17 9.78
CA SER A 248 -15.67 6.21 10.00
C SER A 248 -15.16 7.48 9.36
N PHE A 249 -14.24 8.15 10.03
CA PHE A 249 -13.63 9.37 9.50
C PHE A 249 -12.21 9.46 9.99
N GLY A 250 -11.31 9.91 9.13
CA GLY A 250 -9.95 10.08 9.57
C GLY A 250 -9.14 10.98 8.69
N ILE A 251 -7.99 11.37 9.22
CA ILE A 251 -7.06 12.27 8.57
C ILE A 251 -5.67 11.68 8.68
N GLU A 252 -4.90 11.77 7.60
CA GLU A 252 -3.51 11.33 7.57
C GLU A 252 -2.66 12.45 6.98
N TYR A 253 -1.41 12.48 7.41
CA TYR A 253 -0.51 13.54 7.02
C TYR A 253 0.91 12.98 6.98
N GLY A 254 1.70 13.43 6.02
CA GLY A 254 3.07 12.97 5.95
C GLY A 254 3.90 13.67 4.92
N GLN A 255 5.13 13.18 4.78
CA GLN A 255 6.08 13.79 3.89
C GLN A 255 7.09 12.75 3.41
N THR A 256 7.56 12.93 2.20
CA THR A 256 8.69 12.18 1.66
C THR A 256 9.75 13.17 1.23
N VAL A 257 10.99 12.95 1.65
CA VAL A 257 12.11 13.79 1.27
C VAL A 257 13.00 12.98 0.32
N TYR A 258 13.33 13.57 -0.82
CA TYR A 258 14.13 12.95 -1.85
C TYR A 258 15.50 13.63 -1.91
N GLN A 259 16.55 12.86 -1.77
CA GLN A 259 17.93 13.36 -1.84
C GLN A 259 18.67 12.56 -2.88
N SER A 260 19.51 13.22 -3.65
CA SER A 260 20.31 12.53 -4.64
C SER A 260 21.67 13.20 -4.77
N LYS A 261 22.69 12.38 -4.95
CA LYS A 261 24.03 12.86 -5.25
C LYS A 261 24.32 12.74 -6.75
N VAL A 262 23.36 12.25 -7.49
CA VAL A 262 23.50 12.04 -8.93
C VAL A 262 23.04 13.29 -9.65
N GLN A 263 23.89 13.74 -10.57
CA GLN A 263 23.54 14.92 -11.36
C GLN A 263 22.25 14.70 -12.13
N HIS A 264 21.40 15.70 -12.14
CA HIS A 264 20.14 15.69 -12.87
C HIS A 264 19.06 14.77 -12.29
N GLU A 265 19.26 14.26 -11.08
CA GLU A 265 18.18 13.55 -10.39
C GLU A 265 17.44 14.52 -9.50
N PHE A 266 16.16 14.26 -9.32
CA PHE A 266 15.33 15.15 -8.53
C PHE A 266 15.72 15.17 -7.06
N GLN A 267 15.72 16.36 -6.48
CA GLN A 267 15.87 16.53 -5.04
C GLN A 267 14.72 17.45 -4.62
N GLY A 268 14.09 17.12 -3.54
CA GLY A 268 12.98 17.91 -3.06
C GLY A 268 12.16 17.16 -2.04
N SER A 269 10.93 17.56 -1.90
CA SER A 269 10.03 16.92 -0.94
C SER A 269 8.61 16.86 -1.49
N ALA A 270 7.86 15.89 -0.98
CA ALA A 270 6.45 15.77 -1.28
C ALA A 270 5.72 15.66 0.05
N ARG A 271 4.65 16.43 0.21
CA ARG A 271 3.81 16.38 1.40
C ARG A 271 2.42 15.99 0.97
N PHE A 272 1.69 15.32 1.87
CA PHE A 272 0.31 14.99 1.57
C PHE A 272 -0.57 15.18 2.79
N VAL A 273 -1.84 15.41 2.50
CA VAL A 273 -2.93 15.29 3.46
C VAL A 273 -3.94 14.35 2.83
N GLU A 274 -4.42 13.39 3.59
CA GLU A 274 -5.45 12.46 3.13
C GLU A 274 -6.59 12.48 4.13
N VAL A 275 -7.81 12.64 3.64
CA VAL A 275 -9.00 12.60 4.48
C VAL A 275 -9.91 11.54 3.89
N GLY A 276 -10.40 10.64 4.72
CA GLY A 276 -11.29 9.58 4.26
C GLY A 276 -12.47 9.43 5.18
N ALA A 277 -13.60 9.06 4.61
CA ALA A 277 -14.81 8.82 5.37
C ALA A 277 -15.59 7.68 4.73
N LYS A 278 -16.29 6.93 5.57
CA LYS A 278 -17.10 5.83 5.13
C LYS A 278 -18.35 5.77 5.98
N TYR A 279 -19.47 5.44 5.36
CA TYR A 279 -20.73 5.34 6.07
C TYR A 279 -21.46 4.06 5.62
N ALA A 280 -21.86 3.23 6.59
CA ALA A 280 -22.61 2.01 6.30
C ALA A 280 -24.08 2.38 6.23
N VAL A 281 -24.56 2.61 5.01
CA VAL A 281 -25.97 2.99 4.78
C VAL A 281 -26.88 1.83 5.17
N LEU A 282 -26.52 0.63 4.73
CA LEU A 282 -27.20 -0.61 5.12
C LEU A 282 -26.11 -1.52 5.66
N PRO A 283 -26.06 -1.76 6.97
CA PRO A 283 -24.99 -2.56 7.54
C PRO A 283 -24.85 -3.91 6.86
N ASP A 284 -23.62 -4.25 6.52
CA ASP A 284 -23.25 -5.50 5.84
C ASP A 284 -23.74 -5.58 4.40
N VAL A 285 -24.33 -4.54 3.87
CA VAL A 285 -24.87 -4.56 2.52
C VAL A 285 -24.35 -3.40 1.67
N LEU A 286 -24.56 -2.17 2.12
CA LEU A 286 -24.27 -1.00 1.30
C LEU A 286 -23.45 0.01 2.06
N ASN A 287 -22.28 0.36 1.53
CA ASN A 287 -21.45 1.41 2.08
C ASN A 287 -21.24 2.48 1.02
N VAL A 288 -21.10 3.72 1.49
CA VAL A 288 -20.64 4.81 0.64
C VAL A 288 -19.37 5.37 1.28
N TYR A 289 -18.47 5.88 0.46
CA TYR A 289 -17.21 6.39 0.97
C TYR A 289 -16.69 7.51 0.11
N THR A 290 -15.80 8.31 0.71
CA THR A 290 -15.18 9.39 -0.01
C THR A 290 -13.75 9.58 0.48
N GLN A 291 -12.92 10.15 -0.36
CA GLN A 291 -11.54 10.42 -0.02
C GLN A 291 -11.08 11.66 -0.73
N TRP A 292 -10.32 12.47 -0.02
CA TRP A 292 -9.66 13.62 -0.60
C TRP A 292 -8.18 13.52 -0.26
N GLN A 293 -7.33 13.75 -1.27
CA GLN A 293 -5.90 13.79 -1.05
C GLN A 293 -5.37 15.07 -1.66
N ARG A 294 -4.49 15.73 -0.95
CA ARG A 294 -3.74 16.85 -1.49
C ARG A 294 -2.27 16.46 -1.42
N ASN A 295 -1.60 16.48 -2.55
CA ASN A 295 -0.20 16.13 -2.68
C ASN A 295 0.56 17.34 -3.18
N SER A 296 1.58 17.78 -2.45
CA SER A 296 2.40 18.93 -2.81
C SER A 296 3.83 18.49 -3.06
N LEU A 297 4.37 18.87 -4.19
CA LEU A 297 5.75 18.57 -4.55
C LEU A 297 6.52 19.86 -4.64
N ARG A 298 7.67 19.92 -4.00
CA ARG A 298 8.53 21.09 -4.05
C ARG A 298 9.93 20.68 -4.46
N SER A 299 10.46 21.33 -5.46
CA SER A 299 11.79 21.06 -5.93
C SER A 299 12.82 21.82 -5.09
N ALA A 300 13.89 21.16 -4.70
CA ALA A 300 14.95 21.82 -3.97
C ALA A 300 16.08 22.26 -4.88
N SER A 301 16.31 21.52 -5.97
CA SER A 301 17.48 21.78 -6.79
C SER A 301 17.16 22.29 -8.19
N GLY A 302 15.94 22.25 -8.61
CA GLY A 302 15.57 22.72 -9.94
C GLY A 302 16.08 21.87 -11.07
N THR A 303 16.45 20.64 -10.82
CA THR A 303 16.97 19.82 -11.87
C THR A 303 15.90 18.88 -12.40
N GLU A 304 16.21 18.21 -13.47
CA GLU A 304 15.28 17.28 -14.10
C GLU A 304 15.00 16.11 -13.18
N ALA A 305 13.75 15.77 -13.06
CA ALA A 305 13.35 14.64 -12.23
C ALA A 305 13.20 13.40 -13.11
N LYS A 306 14.30 12.73 -13.39
CA LYS A 306 14.27 11.63 -14.33
C LYS A 306 13.84 10.30 -13.77
N LYS A 307 14.18 10.03 -12.54
CA LYS A 307 13.86 8.72 -11.96
C LYS A 307 13.10 8.82 -10.67
N PHE A 308 12.33 9.83 -10.57
CA PHE A 308 11.61 10.13 -9.36
C PHE A 308 10.29 9.40 -9.37
N GLU A 309 10.02 8.70 -8.31
CA GLU A 309 8.75 8.01 -8.22
C GLU A 309 7.64 9.05 -8.18
N GLN A 310 6.61 8.81 -8.95
CA GLN A 310 5.54 9.77 -9.11
C GLN A 310 4.80 9.99 -7.78
N PRO A 311 4.82 11.21 -7.24
CA PRO A 311 4.11 11.46 -5.98
C PRO A 311 2.62 11.70 -6.21
N PHE A 312 2.22 11.90 -7.47
CA PHE A 312 0.84 12.20 -7.79
C PHE A 312 0.12 10.92 -8.18
N ALA A 313 -0.89 10.56 -7.41
CA ALA A 313 -1.74 9.42 -7.75
C ALA A 313 -2.67 9.85 -8.88
N LEU A 314 -3.12 8.91 -9.67
CA LEU A 314 -4.11 9.16 -10.69
C LEU A 314 -3.74 10.34 -11.59
N SER A 315 -2.54 10.35 -12.10
CA SER A 315 -2.14 11.40 -13.04
C SER A 315 -1.13 10.84 -14.01
N TYR A 316 -1.27 11.21 -15.26
CA TYR A 316 -0.31 10.85 -16.28
C TYR A 316 0.78 11.91 -16.42
N VAL A 317 0.73 12.94 -15.60
CA VAL A 317 1.74 13.99 -15.62
C VAL A 317 3.01 13.44 -14.99
N LYS A 318 4.10 13.49 -15.72
CA LYS A 318 5.40 13.08 -15.17
C LYS A 318 6.03 14.31 -14.51
N VAL A 319 6.72 14.08 -13.41
CA VAL A 319 7.35 15.19 -12.69
C VAL A 319 8.32 15.94 -13.60
N ALA A 320 9.05 15.23 -14.46
CA ALA A 320 9.99 15.88 -15.37
C ALA A 320 9.31 16.87 -16.31
N ASP A 321 8.05 16.59 -16.69
CA ASP A 321 7.31 17.45 -17.60
C ASP A 321 6.85 18.74 -16.96
N LEU A 322 6.88 18.82 -15.63
CA LEU A 322 6.46 20.02 -14.92
C LEU A 322 7.53 21.11 -14.96
N ASN A 323 8.77 20.76 -15.30
CA ASN A 323 9.87 21.70 -15.39
C ASN A 323 9.99 22.59 -14.15
N LEU A 324 9.89 21.97 -12.98
CA LEU A 324 9.98 22.73 -11.74
C LEU A 324 11.39 23.25 -11.52
N LYS A 325 11.49 24.55 -11.35
CA LYS A 325 12.75 25.17 -10.98
C LYS A 325 12.92 25.13 -9.48
N GLU A 326 14.10 25.51 -9.01
CA GLU A 326 14.41 25.48 -7.60
C GLU A 326 13.30 26.18 -6.80
N HIS A 327 12.81 25.50 -5.79
CA HIS A 327 11.76 25.97 -4.87
C HIS A 327 10.37 26.13 -5.49
N GLU A 328 10.19 25.79 -6.75
CA GLU A 328 8.85 25.79 -7.32
C GLU A 328 8.07 24.58 -6.86
N LYS A 329 6.76 24.72 -6.87
CA LYS A 329 5.84 23.71 -6.38
C LYS A 329 4.87 23.23 -7.45
N ALA A 330 4.39 22.01 -7.30
CA ALA A 330 3.21 21.53 -8.01
C ALA A 330 2.31 20.87 -6.99
N VAL A 331 1.02 21.05 -7.15
CA VAL A 331 0.03 20.58 -6.18
C VAL A 331 -1.04 19.78 -6.91
N GLN A 332 -1.36 18.62 -6.36
CA GLN A 332 -2.47 17.81 -6.88
C GLN A 332 -3.55 17.71 -5.82
N ASN A 333 -4.80 17.83 -6.26
CA ASN A 333 -5.95 17.49 -5.42
C ASN A 333 -6.69 16.35 -6.11
N VAL A 334 -6.97 15.29 -5.36
CA VAL A 334 -7.72 14.14 -5.84
C VAL A 334 -8.96 13.97 -4.97
N PHE A 335 -10.11 13.87 -5.61
CA PHE A 335 -11.36 13.57 -4.91
C PHE A 335 -11.89 12.25 -5.44
N ILE A 336 -12.31 11.38 -4.52
CA ILE A 336 -12.87 10.08 -4.88
C ILE A 336 -14.17 9.93 -4.13
N VAL A 337 -15.21 9.45 -4.82
CA VAL A 337 -16.43 9.00 -4.16
C VAL A 337 -16.74 7.61 -4.69
N GLY A 338 -17.32 6.79 -3.84
CA GLY A 338 -17.65 5.45 -4.26
C GLY A 338 -18.68 4.80 -3.37
N ALA A 339 -19.08 3.62 -3.80
CA ALA A 339 -20.04 2.82 -3.06
C ALA A 339 -19.74 1.36 -3.30
N ASP A 340 -20.07 0.52 -2.32
CA ASP A 340 -20.01 -0.91 -2.55
C ASP A 340 -21.29 -1.57 -2.05
N TYR A 341 -21.62 -2.68 -2.68
CA TYR A 341 -22.84 -3.43 -2.39
C TYR A 341 -22.46 -4.90 -2.29
N ALA A 342 -22.69 -5.48 -1.12
CA ALA A 342 -22.40 -6.90 -0.89
C ALA A 342 -23.68 -7.70 -1.09
N PHE A 343 -23.71 -8.52 -2.13
CA PHE A 343 -24.84 -9.42 -2.38
C PHE A 343 -24.87 -10.53 -1.33
N ASN A 344 -23.69 -10.98 -0.96
CA ASN A 344 -23.50 -11.91 0.14
C ASN A 344 -22.01 -11.81 0.53
N LYS A 345 -21.53 -12.69 1.37
CA LYS A 345 -20.14 -12.58 1.83
C LYS A 345 -19.12 -12.93 0.75
N ASN A 346 -19.56 -13.50 -0.38
CA ASN A 346 -18.64 -13.87 -1.46
C ASN A 346 -18.71 -12.96 -2.66
N LEU A 347 -19.74 -12.15 -2.81
CA LEU A 347 -19.92 -11.38 -4.03
C LEU A 347 -20.20 -9.92 -3.70
N LEU A 348 -19.38 -9.05 -4.27
CA LEU A 348 -19.41 -7.62 -4.01
C LEU A 348 -19.38 -6.86 -5.33
N ALA A 349 -20.21 -5.84 -5.46
CA ALA A 349 -20.12 -4.89 -6.57
C ALA A 349 -19.68 -3.55 -6.02
N TYR A 350 -18.97 -2.77 -6.83
CA TYR A 350 -18.53 -1.44 -6.40
C TYR A 350 -18.49 -0.50 -7.59
N ALA A 351 -18.53 0.79 -7.29
CA ALA A 351 -18.36 1.82 -8.31
C ALA A 351 -17.67 3.00 -7.69
N GLU A 352 -16.79 3.63 -8.46
CA GLU A 352 -16.02 4.78 -8.00
C GLU A 352 -15.88 5.83 -9.08
N PHE A 353 -15.84 7.06 -8.65
CA PHE A 353 -15.51 8.20 -9.49
C PHE A 353 -14.36 8.95 -8.84
N ALA A 354 -13.39 9.38 -9.64
CA ALA A 354 -12.27 10.17 -9.12
C ALA A 354 -11.99 11.33 -10.06
N ASN A 355 -11.54 12.44 -9.47
CA ASN A 355 -11.12 13.61 -10.21
C ASN A 355 -9.76 14.05 -9.68
N SER A 356 -8.80 14.22 -10.59
CA SER A 356 -7.46 14.63 -10.25
C SER A 356 -7.18 15.98 -10.92
N ARG A 357 -6.71 16.94 -10.14
CA ARG A 357 -6.31 18.25 -10.65
C ARG A 357 -4.89 18.52 -10.22
N VAL A 358 -4.01 18.76 -11.19
CA VAL A 358 -2.62 19.11 -10.93
C VAL A 358 -2.42 20.55 -11.36
N LYS A 359 -1.93 21.37 -10.42
CA LYS A 359 -1.53 22.73 -10.71
C LYS A 359 -0.02 22.80 -10.65
N ALA A 360 0.58 23.19 -11.76
CA ALA A 360 2.03 23.30 -11.85
C ALA A 360 2.45 24.75 -11.64
N ALA A 361 3.76 24.98 -11.60
CA ALA A 361 4.27 26.32 -11.46
C ALA A 361 3.89 27.19 -12.67
N THR A 362 3.80 26.55 -13.86
CA THR A 362 3.38 27.26 -15.06
C THR A 362 1.99 26.78 -15.42
N LYS A 363 1.09 27.70 -15.72
CA LYS A 363 -0.30 27.32 -15.97
C LYS A 363 -0.50 26.38 -17.14
N ASP A 364 0.36 26.46 -18.15
CA ASP A 364 0.19 25.58 -19.32
C ASP A 364 0.50 24.11 -18.98
N LYS A 365 0.99 23.85 -17.80
CA LYS A 365 1.23 22.48 -17.35
C LYS A 365 0.14 21.98 -16.40
N ASN A 366 -0.88 22.77 -16.18
CA ASN A 366 -2.01 22.32 -15.33
C ASN A 366 -2.79 21.23 -16.05
N VAL A 367 -3.21 20.21 -15.31
CA VAL A 367 -3.91 19.07 -15.87
C VAL A 367 -5.10 18.69 -14.99
N ARG A 368 -6.21 18.38 -15.62
CA ARG A 368 -7.39 17.88 -14.92
C ARG A 368 -7.83 16.60 -15.60
N GLU A 369 -8.12 15.58 -14.81
CA GLU A 369 -8.54 14.30 -15.34
C GLU A 369 -9.63 13.69 -14.49
N SER A 370 -10.55 12.96 -15.11
CA SER A 370 -11.60 12.23 -14.40
C SER A 370 -11.53 10.76 -14.74
N PHE A 371 -11.94 9.95 -13.78
CA PHE A 371 -11.87 8.50 -13.88
C PHE A 371 -13.16 7.94 -13.30
N TYR A 372 -13.71 6.89 -13.89
CA TYR A 372 -14.82 6.20 -13.25
C TYR A 372 -14.81 4.74 -13.65
N ALA A 373 -15.28 3.91 -12.76
CA ALA A 373 -15.34 2.47 -13.06
C ALA A 373 -16.30 1.80 -12.11
N ALA A 374 -16.83 0.68 -12.56
CA ALA A 374 -17.61 -0.20 -11.72
C ALA A 374 -17.01 -1.60 -11.82
N GLY A 375 -17.06 -2.34 -10.75
CA GLY A 375 -16.45 -3.66 -10.71
C GLY A 375 -17.29 -4.67 -9.98
N LEU A 376 -16.92 -5.92 -10.18
CA LEU A 376 -17.57 -7.04 -9.52
C LEU A 376 -16.46 -7.93 -8.99
N ARG A 377 -16.55 -8.27 -7.72
CA ARG A 377 -15.50 -9.02 -7.04
C ARG A 377 -16.10 -10.25 -6.37
N VAL A 378 -15.52 -11.40 -6.65
CA VAL A 378 -15.88 -12.66 -5.99
C VAL A 378 -14.74 -13.06 -5.07
N TYR A 379 -15.06 -13.37 -3.83
CA TYR A 379 -14.09 -13.90 -2.87
C TYR A 379 -14.31 -15.41 -2.72
N PHE A 380 -13.23 -16.14 -2.51
CA PHE A 380 -13.34 -17.56 -2.24
C PHE A 380 -12.29 -18.01 -1.23
#